data_88dc2b3046d096b18125e6bae317d4c9
#
_entry.id   88dc2b3046d096b18125e6bae317d4c9
#
_cell.length_a   1.000
_cell.length_b   1.000
_cell.length_c   1.000
_cell.angle_alpha   90.00
_cell.angle_beta   90.00
_cell.angle_gamma   90.00
#
_symmetry.space_group_name_H-M   'P 1'
#
loop_
_entity.id
_entity.type
_entity.pdbx_description
1 polymer ?
#
loop_
_entity_poly.entity_id
_entity_poly.type
_entity_poly.pdbx_seq_one_letter_code
_entity_poly.pdbx_strand_id
1 'polypeptide(L)'
;MKETYIHPLDREMSGKVLENPVVKKFLDTIFNENLDEINSYVYSVSGIQLQKSHLAVQYLKEGCKMFGVSSVPPVYIKRSYQYDVKCIGYENPVITISHQLLEREDTEILRGRMMAAAASIKAGHHKLAFLIWIMENFSGAIPIPFATTVIRGFLYQWYRAQFYTLDRAFFLAVCDKKLALKNVLYGEIPFEMLENYTFGENDTYLKQVKEFYKISDVVEGISKIVGIFQCEIWLPSRYHELWEFCEEVENEHFNNYTSGRTRSLTQDSGK
;
A
#
# COMPACT_ATOMS: atom_id res chain seq x y z
N MET A 1 -3.08 2.16 17.56
CA MET A 1 -2.28 1.07 16.98
C MET A 1 -0.89 1.62 16.74
N LYS A 2 0.18 0.97 17.20
CA LYS A 2 1.54 1.38 16.88
C LYS A 2 1.72 1.26 15.35
N GLU A 3 2.55 2.09 14.73
CA GLU A 3 2.82 2.09 13.28
C GLU A 3 3.61 0.84 12.82
N THR A 4 3.29 -0.32 13.41
CA THR A 4 3.94 -1.61 13.14
C THR A 4 3.64 -2.14 11.73
N TYR A 5 2.59 -1.64 11.08
CA TYR A 5 2.25 -1.99 9.71
C TYR A 5 3.19 -1.36 8.68
N ILE A 6 3.87 -0.24 9.02
CA ILE A 6 4.79 0.40 8.08
C ILE A 6 6.03 -0.48 7.93
N HIS A 7 6.23 -0.99 6.71
CA HIS A 7 7.38 -1.84 6.41
C HIS A 7 8.71 -1.06 6.55
N PRO A 8 9.76 -1.65 7.15
CA PRO A 8 11.05 -0.96 7.35
C PRO A 8 11.63 -0.37 6.06
N LEU A 9 11.57 -1.11 4.95
CA LEU A 9 12.05 -0.65 3.65
C LEU A 9 11.27 0.56 3.14
N ASP A 10 9.93 0.59 3.32
CA ASP A 10 9.11 1.73 2.94
C ASP A 10 9.48 2.98 3.74
N ARG A 11 9.64 2.83 5.06
CA ARG A 11 10.07 3.92 5.93
C ARG A 11 11.45 4.48 5.53
N GLU A 12 12.40 3.61 5.24
CA GLU A 12 13.73 3.99 4.80
C GLU A 12 13.70 4.73 3.45
N MET A 13 12.98 4.19 2.46
CA MET A 13 12.90 4.78 1.13
C MET A 13 12.13 6.10 1.14
N SER A 14 11.02 6.20 1.87
CA SER A 14 10.26 7.44 2.05
C SER A 14 11.16 8.55 2.64
N GLY A 15 11.93 8.23 3.68
CA GLY A 15 12.88 9.15 4.28
C GLY A 15 13.93 9.63 3.27
N LYS A 16 14.58 8.70 2.56
CA LYS A 16 15.58 9.04 1.54
C LYS A 16 15.05 9.96 0.45
N VAL A 17 13.82 9.77 0.01
CA VAL A 17 13.18 10.63 -1.01
C VAL A 17 12.85 12.00 -0.43
N LEU A 18 12.15 12.05 0.70
CA LEU A 18 11.66 13.30 1.28
C LEU A 18 12.79 14.17 1.86
N GLU A 19 13.88 13.58 2.30
CA GLU A 19 15.05 14.30 2.82
C GLU A 19 16.03 14.75 1.73
N ASN A 20 15.87 14.26 0.50
CA ASN A 20 16.75 14.63 -0.61
C ASN A 20 16.62 16.12 -0.93
N PRO A 21 17.73 16.90 -0.91
CA PRO A 21 17.68 18.35 -1.15
C PRO A 21 17.12 18.74 -2.52
N VAL A 22 17.35 17.90 -3.54
CA VAL A 22 16.82 18.14 -4.90
C VAL A 22 15.30 17.94 -4.91
N VAL A 23 14.81 16.91 -4.23
CA VAL A 23 13.35 16.67 -4.09
C VAL A 23 12.70 17.79 -3.31
N LYS A 24 13.30 18.21 -2.18
CA LYS A 24 12.78 19.36 -1.39
C LYS A 24 12.69 20.62 -2.24
N LYS A 25 13.77 20.98 -2.91
CA LYS A 25 13.79 22.17 -3.78
C LYS A 25 12.75 22.08 -4.90
N PHE A 26 12.58 20.90 -5.49
CA PHE A 26 11.57 20.65 -6.52
C PHE A 26 10.14 20.82 -5.96
N LEU A 27 9.87 20.23 -4.81
CA LEU A 27 8.57 20.38 -4.13
C LEU A 27 8.31 21.84 -3.76
N ASP A 28 9.27 22.54 -3.17
CA ASP A 28 9.14 23.95 -2.80
C ASP A 28 8.84 24.82 -4.03
N THR A 29 9.49 24.59 -5.16
CA THR A 29 9.26 25.35 -6.40
C THR A 29 7.87 25.13 -6.96
N ILE A 30 7.39 23.88 -6.94
CA ILE A 30 6.06 23.55 -7.49
C ILE A 30 4.94 24.04 -6.56
N PHE A 31 5.11 23.86 -5.24
CA PHE A 31 4.03 24.09 -4.28
C PHE A 31 3.89 25.54 -3.84
N ASN A 32 4.98 26.32 -3.80
CA ASN A 32 4.88 27.71 -3.37
C ASN A 32 4.11 28.61 -4.36
N GLU A 33 4.06 28.24 -5.63
CA GLU A 33 3.48 29.10 -6.69
C GLU A 33 2.15 28.59 -7.27
N ASN A 34 1.85 27.28 -7.18
CA ASN A 34 0.75 26.69 -7.96
C ASN A 34 -0.06 25.59 -7.24
N LEU A 35 -0.03 25.52 -5.90
CA LEU A 35 -0.66 24.42 -5.18
C LEU A 35 -2.17 24.28 -5.43
N ASP A 36 -2.89 25.40 -5.45
CA ASP A 36 -4.35 25.41 -5.64
C ASP A 36 -4.75 25.01 -7.05
N GLU A 37 -3.99 25.44 -8.06
CA GLU A 37 -4.22 25.07 -9.45
C GLU A 37 -3.95 23.59 -9.70
N ILE A 38 -2.86 23.07 -9.11
CA ILE A 38 -2.50 21.65 -9.20
C ILE A 38 -3.56 20.79 -8.49
N ASN A 39 -4.00 21.18 -7.30
CA ASN A 39 -5.07 20.47 -6.60
C ASN A 39 -6.37 20.48 -7.40
N SER A 40 -6.75 21.61 -7.96
CA SER A 40 -7.94 21.73 -8.82
C SER A 40 -7.84 20.81 -10.03
N TYR A 41 -6.66 20.74 -10.64
CA TYR A 41 -6.42 19.82 -11.76
C TYR A 41 -6.52 18.36 -11.33
N VAL A 42 -5.91 17.97 -10.20
CA VAL A 42 -6.03 16.60 -9.63
C VAL A 42 -7.49 16.23 -9.42
N TYR A 43 -8.30 17.12 -8.84
CA TYR A 43 -9.73 16.88 -8.65
C TYR A 43 -10.46 16.70 -9.97
N SER A 44 -10.15 17.52 -10.98
CA SER A 44 -10.81 17.46 -12.29
C SER A 44 -10.54 16.16 -13.05
N VAL A 45 -9.36 15.57 -12.89
CA VAL A 45 -8.97 14.32 -13.57
C VAL A 45 -9.23 13.05 -12.74
N SER A 46 -9.64 13.21 -11.48
CA SER A 46 -9.85 12.06 -10.57
C SER A 46 -11.10 11.23 -10.86
N GLY A 47 -12.05 11.78 -11.62
CA GLY A 47 -13.27 11.07 -12.01
C GLY A 47 -14.55 11.62 -11.37
N ILE A 48 -15.54 10.75 -11.10
CA ILE A 48 -16.82 11.13 -10.50
C ILE A 48 -16.77 10.89 -8.99
N GLN A 49 -17.06 11.91 -8.20
CA GLN A 49 -17.05 11.82 -6.74
C GLN A 49 -18.20 10.93 -6.23
N LEU A 50 -17.87 9.98 -5.37
CA LEU A 50 -18.84 9.15 -4.69
C LEU A 50 -19.52 9.89 -3.54
N GLN A 51 -20.80 9.59 -3.34
CA GLN A 51 -21.56 10.14 -2.21
C GLN A 51 -21.04 9.61 -0.88
N LYS A 52 -21.19 10.40 0.18
CA LYS A 52 -20.75 10.03 1.54
C LYS A 52 -21.44 8.75 2.07
N SER A 53 -22.62 8.41 1.57
CA SER A 53 -23.37 7.19 1.91
C SER A 53 -22.85 5.94 1.18
N HIS A 54 -22.00 6.09 0.16
CA HIS A 54 -21.49 4.95 -0.61
C HIS A 54 -20.61 4.04 0.27
N LEU A 55 -20.75 2.73 0.10
CA LEU A 55 -20.08 1.71 0.92
C LEU A 55 -18.55 1.88 0.97
N ALA A 56 -17.92 2.15 -0.17
CA ALA A 56 -16.48 2.41 -0.23
C ALA A 56 -16.06 3.60 0.66
N VAL A 57 -16.88 4.68 0.70
CA VAL A 57 -16.61 5.85 1.55
C VAL A 57 -16.77 5.50 3.03
N GLN A 58 -17.72 4.63 3.38
CA GLN A 58 -17.89 4.15 4.75
C GLN A 58 -16.69 3.31 5.20
N TYR A 59 -16.20 2.40 4.36
CA TYR A 59 -14.99 1.63 4.64
C TYR A 59 -13.74 2.51 4.79
N LEU A 60 -13.59 3.54 3.95
CA LEU A 60 -12.52 4.51 4.12
C LEU A 60 -12.62 5.23 5.47
N LYS A 61 -13.82 5.61 5.89
CA LYS A 61 -14.07 6.25 7.19
C LYS A 61 -13.70 5.34 8.36
N GLU A 62 -14.01 4.05 8.28
CA GLU A 62 -13.56 3.05 9.25
C GLU A 62 -12.03 3.00 9.31
N GLY A 63 -11.36 2.93 8.15
CA GLY A 63 -9.91 2.96 8.05
C GLY A 63 -9.29 4.23 8.62
N CYS A 64 -9.86 5.41 8.32
CA CYS A 64 -9.41 6.68 8.89
C CYS A 64 -9.46 6.65 10.43
N LYS A 65 -10.54 6.12 11.00
CA LYS A 65 -10.65 5.94 12.46
C LYS A 65 -9.61 4.96 12.99
N MET A 66 -9.41 3.83 12.31
CA MET A 66 -8.46 2.79 12.72
C MET A 66 -7.02 3.26 12.71
N PHE A 67 -6.60 3.96 11.66
CA PHE A 67 -5.22 4.41 11.46
C PHE A 67 -4.94 5.84 11.95
N GLY A 68 -5.95 6.51 12.52
CA GLY A 68 -5.78 7.85 13.10
C GLY A 68 -5.60 8.96 12.06
N VAL A 69 -6.33 8.89 10.95
CA VAL A 69 -6.42 9.95 9.94
C VAL A 69 -7.53 10.92 10.35
N SER A 70 -7.21 12.20 10.46
CA SER A 70 -8.12 13.23 11.03
C SER A 70 -9.32 13.57 10.15
N SER A 71 -9.18 13.47 8.84
CA SER A 71 -10.23 13.80 7.88
C SER A 71 -10.40 12.70 6.84
N VAL A 72 -11.66 12.42 6.46
CA VAL A 72 -11.95 11.45 5.39
C VAL A 72 -11.83 12.17 4.05
N PRO A 73 -10.88 11.78 3.20
CA PRO A 73 -10.72 12.41 1.89
C PRO A 73 -11.88 12.09 0.94
N PRO A 74 -12.11 12.91 -0.09
CA PRO A 74 -13.07 12.59 -1.12
C PRO A 74 -12.65 11.36 -1.91
N VAL A 75 -13.62 10.54 -2.30
CA VAL A 75 -13.44 9.33 -3.10
C VAL A 75 -14.04 9.53 -4.47
N TYR A 76 -13.27 9.24 -5.51
CA TYR A 76 -13.67 9.35 -6.89
C TYR A 76 -13.63 7.99 -7.58
N ILE A 77 -14.66 7.66 -8.34
CA ILE A 77 -14.67 6.49 -9.22
C ILE A 77 -14.05 6.86 -10.57
N LYS A 78 -13.12 6.04 -11.02
CA LYS A 78 -12.44 6.22 -12.30
C LYS A 78 -12.55 4.97 -13.16
N ARG A 79 -12.74 5.15 -14.48
CA ARG A 79 -12.66 4.03 -15.41
C ARG A 79 -11.20 3.56 -15.48
N SER A 80 -10.97 2.35 -15.06
CA SER A 80 -9.66 1.68 -15.12
C SER A 80 -9.87 0.18 -15.25
N TYR A 81 -9.02 -0.49 -15.99
CA TYR A 81 -9.00 -1.95 -16.11
C TYR A 81 -8.18 -2.62 -15.01
N GLN A 82 -7.56 -1.83 -14.14
CA GLN A 82 -6.83 -2.32 -12.97
C GLN A 82 -7.77 -2.34 -11.76
N TYR A 83 -7.60 -3.33 -10.89
CA TYR A 83 -8.32 -3.43 -9.61
C TYR A 83 -7.58 -2.61 -8.55
N ASP A 84 -7.61 -1.29 -8.64
CA ASP A 84 -6.80 -0.44 -7.78
C ASP A 84 -7.60 0.59 -6.97
N VAL A 85 -6.98 0.94 -5.85
CA VAL A 85 -7.32 2.12 -5.04
C VAL A 85 -6.04 2.94 -4.94
N LYS A 86 -6.07 4.18 -5.41
CA LYS A 86 -4.91 5.09 -5.37
C LYS A 86 -5.21 6.28 -4.49
N CYS A 87 -4.20 6.71 -3.75
CA CYS A 87 -4.24 7.93 -2.97
C CYS A 87 -3.26 8.93 -3.56
N ILE A 88 -3.73 10.10 -3.98
CA ILE A 88 -2.93 11.14 -4.64
C ILE A 88 -3.25 12.49 -4.04
N GLY A 89 -2.25 13.34 -3.90
CA GLY A 89 -2.38 14.72 -3.44
C GLY A 89 -1.32 15.07 -2.43
N TYR A 90 -1.07 16.34 -2.21
CA TYR A 90 -0.04 16.78 -1.28
C TYR A 90 -0.62 17.11 0.11
N GLU A 91 -1.40 18.17 0.23
CA GLU A 91 -2.04 18.56 1.52
C GLU A 91 -3.44 17.99 1.65
N ASN A 92 -4.19 18.00 0.54
CA ASN A 92 -5.56 17.53 0.46
C ASN A 92 -5.65 16.29 -0.44
N PRO A 93 -5.31 15.08 0.07
CA PRO A 93 -5.33 13.88 -0.74
C PRO A 93 -6.74 13.51 -1.21
N VAL A 94 -6.80 12.92 -2.38
CA VAL A 94 -8.00 12.27 -2.93
C VAL A 94 -7.77 10.79 -3.06
N ILE A 95 -8.83 10.01 -2.91
CA ILE A 95 -8.82 8.57 -3.21
C ILE A 95 -9.50 8.36 -4.56
N THR A 96 -8.84 7.64 -5.46
CA THR A 96 -9.46 7.15 -6.68
C THR A 96 -9.64 5.65 -6.60
N ILE A 97 -10.80 5.17 -7.00
CA ILE A 97 -11.13 3.75 -7.04
C ILE A 97 -11.54 3.36 -8.46
N SER A 98 -11.03 2.23 -8.93
CA SER A 98 -11.40 1.70 -10.23
C SER A 98 -12.86 1.20 -10.21
N HIS A 99 -13.60 1.42 -11.32
CA HIS A 99 -14.96 0.91 -11.45
C HIS A 99 -15.00 -0.62 -11.37
N GLN A 100 -13.99 -1.30 -11.91
CA GLN A 100 -13.92 -2.76 -11.87
C GLN A 100 -13.86 -3.33 -10.45
N LEU A 101 -13.20 -2.63 -9.52
CA LEU A 101 -13.19 -3.06 -8.12
C LEU A 101 -14.57 -2.92 -7.46
N LEU A 102 -15.38 -1.93 -7.90
CA LEU A 102 -16.75 -1.73 -7.41
C LEU A 102 -17.74 -2.68 -8.06
N GLU A 103 -17.52 -3.08 -9.31
CA GLU A 103 -18.40 -4.01 -10.02
C GLU A 103 -18.28 -5.46 -9.51
N ARG A 104 -17.16 -5.80 -8.91
CA ARG A 104 -16.98 -7.09 -8.28
C ARG A 104 -17.56 -7.08 -6.88
N GLU A 105 -18.38 -8.08 -6.57
CA GLU A 105 -19.13 -8.18 -5.31
C GLU A 105 -18.26 -8.61 -4.09
N ASP A 106 -16.92 -8.65 -4.22
CA ASP A 106 -16.04 -9.00 -3.09
C ASP A 106 -15.90 -7.82 -2.12
N THR A 107 -16.91 -7.67 -1.27
CA THR A 107 -17.01 -6.56 -0.31
C THR A 107 -15.89 -6.53 0.70
N GLU A 108 -15.31 -7.67 1.07
CA GLU A 108 -14.21 -7.74 2.04
C GLU A 108 -12.88 -7.29 1.41
N ILE A 109 -12.62 -7.61 0.14
CA ILE A 109 -11.49 -7.06 -0.62
C ILE A 109 -11.62 -5.54 -0.74
N LEU A 110 -12.81 -5.06 -1.12
CA LEU A 110 -13.09 -3.63 -1.18
C LEU A 110 -12.86 -2.95 0.18
N ARG A 111 -13.39 -3.53 1.25
CA ARG A 111 -13.23 -3.03 2.61
C ARG A 111 -11.76 -2.93 2.99
N GLY A 112 -11.01 -4.01 2.85
CA GLY A 112 -9.59 -4.06 3.18
C GLY A 112 -8.77 -3.03 2.39
N ARG A 113 -9.00 -2.88 1.09
CA ARG A 113 -8.32 -1.89 0.24
C ARG A 113 -8.66 -0.45 0.61
N MET A 114 -9.93 -0.14 0.90
CA MET A 114 -10.32 1.20 1.34
C MET A 114 -9.72 1.55 2.71
N MET A 115 -9.66 0.59 3.63
CA MET A 115 -9.01 0.79 4.91
C MET A 115 -7.48 0.94 4.77
N ALA A 116 -6.83 0.14 3.92
CA ALA A 116 -5.41 0.29 3.60
C ALA A 116 -5.09 1.65 2.93
N ALA A 117 -6.01 2.20 2.15
CA ALA A 117 -5.88 3.56 1.61
C ALA A 117 -5.81 4.63 2.72
N ALA A 118 -6.54 4.47 3.81
CA ALA A 118 -6.38 5.35 4.98
C ALA A 118 -4.99 5.18 5.64
N ALA A 119 -4.49 3.95 5.74
CA ALA A 119 -3.13 3.70 6.23
C ALA A 119 -2.07 4.36 5.35
N SER A 120 -2.24 4.36 4.01
CA SER A 120 -1.35 5.04 3.08
C SER A 120 -1.29 6.56 3.29
N ILE A 121 -2.43 7.19 3.63
CA ILE A 121 -2.46 8.61 3.98
C ILE A 121 -1.66 8.86 5.25
N LYS A 122 -1.86 8.04 6.28
CA LYS A 122 -1.13 8.14 7.53
C LYS A 122 0.37 7.96 7.36
N ALA A 123 0.79 7.08 6.47
CA ALA A 123 2.19 6.85 6.10
C ALA A 123 2.77 7.93 5.17
N GLY A 124 1.95 8.87 4.66
CA GLY A 124 2.40 9.94 3.78
C GLY A 124 2.60 9.53 2.32
N HIS A 125 2.16 8.33 1.92
CA HIS A 125 2.32 7.80 0.57
C HIS A 125 1.70 8.68 -0.51
N HIS A 126 0.59 9.36 -0.21
CA HIS A 126 -0.10 10.27 -1.12
C HIS A 126 0.83 11.37 -1.68
N LYS A 127 1.78 11.87 -0.86
CA LYS A 127 2.73 12.91 -1.26
C LYS A 127 3.72 12.40 -2.30
N LEU A 128 4.25 11.20 -2.08
CA LEU A 128 5.21 10.58 -2.98
C LEU A 128 4.54 10.07 -4.27
N ALA A 129 3.34 9.52 -4.16
CA ALA A 129 2.51 9.15 -5.31
C ALA A 129 2.18 10.39 -6.17
N PHE A 130 1.91 11.52 -5.53
CA PHE A 130 1.69 12.80 -6.21
C PHE A 130 2.94 13.28 -6.93
N LEU A 131 4.13 13.14 -6.32
CA LEU A 131 5.38 13.48 -6.97
C LEU A 131 5.63 12.63 -8.23
N ILE A 132 5.38 11.33 -8.18
CA ILE A 132 5.45 10.46 -9.36
C ILE A 132 4.48 10.95 -10.43
N TRP A 133 3.24 11.21 -10.05
CA TRP A 133 2.21 11.67 -10.96
C TRP A 133 2.59 12.99 -11.67
N ILE A 134 3.15 13.97 -10.94
CA ILE A 134 3.66 15.21 -11.53
C ILE A 134 4.76 14.90 -12.55
N MET A 135 5.73 14.07 -12.17
CA MET A 135 6.84 13.72 -13.06
C MET A 135 6.41 13.00 -14.33
N GLU A 136 5.35 12.20 -14.27
CA GLU A 136 4.81 11.48 -15.42
C GLU A 136 4.00 12.39 -16.35
N ASN A 137 3.23 13.33 -15.80
CA ASN A 137 2.32 14.15 -16.57
C ASN A 137 2.92 15.49 -17.02
N PHE A 138 3.93 16.01 -16.32
CA PHE A 138 4.55 17.32 -16.59
C PHE A 138 6.03 17.24 -16.94
N SER A 139 6.55 16.08 -17.33
CA SER A 139 7.97 15.87 -17.63
C SER A 139 8.53 16.78 -18.73
N GLY A 140 7.70 17.25 -19.65
CA GLY A 140 8.10 18.19 -20.70
C GLY A 140 8.22 19.64 -20.25
N ALA A 141 7.60 20.01 -19.13
CA ALA A 141 7.62 21.37 -18.58
C ALA A 141 8.72 21.59 -17.53
N ILE A 142 9.38 20.49 -17.09
CA ILE A 142 10.39 20.56 -16.02
C ILE A 142 11.80 20.49 -16.63
N PRO A 143 12.59 21.58 -16.61
CA PRO A 143 13.88 21.64 -17.27
C PRO A 143 15.03 21.04 -16.43
N ILE A 144 14.88 19.80 -15.90
CA ILE A 144 15.96 19.15 -15.10
C ILE A 144 16.13 17.69 -15.53
N PRO A 145 16.79 17.41 -16.70
CA PRO A 145 16.85 16.04 -17.23
C PRO A 145 17.59 15.03 -16.34
N PHE A 146 18.71 15.41 -15.75
CA PHE A 146 19.52 14.49 -14.95
C PHE A 146 18.95 14.26 -13.53
N ALA A 147 18.51 15.31 -12.88
CA ALA A 147 17.89 15.21 -11.54
C ALA A 147 16.61 14.36 -11.57
N THR A 148 15.84 14.43 -12.66
CA THR A 148 14.64 13.60 -12.81
C THR A 148 14.95 12.11 -12.88
N THR A 149 16.04 11.69 -13.53
CA THR A 149 16.41 10.27 -13.63
C THR A 149 16.81 9.69 -12.27
N VAL A 150 17.61 10.42 -11.49
CA VAL A 150 18.02 10.00 -10.14
C VAL A 150 16.81 9.95 -9.20
N ILE A 151 15.98 10.99 -9.22
CA ILE A 151 14.76 11.06 -8.41
C ILE A 151 13.80 9.93 -8.79
N ARG A 152 13.61 9.64 -10.07
CA ARG A 152 12.80 8.51 -10.55
C ARG A 152 13.28 7.19 -9.98
N GLY A 153 14.60 6.94 -9.98
CA GLY A 153 15.16 5.71 -9.42
C GLY A 153 14.77 5.50 -7.95
N PHE A 154 14.90 6.54 -7.12
CA PHE A 154 14.49 6.49 -5.71
C PHE A 154 12.97 6.36 -5.54
N LEU A 155 12.20 7.10 -6.32
CA LEU A 155 10.72 7.04 -6.26
C LEU A 155 10.19 5.68 -6.68
N TYR A 156 10.78 5.03 -7.69
CA TYR A 156 10.36 3.69 -8.09
C TYR A 156 10.72 2.62 -7.06
N GLN A 157 11.87 2.76 -6.38
CA GLN A 157 12.19 1.88 -5.25
C GLN A 157 11.20 2.07 -4.11
N TRP A 158 10.87 3.31 -3.75
CA TRP A 158 9.82 3.59 -2.77
C TRP A 158 8.45 3.06 -3.24
N TYR A 159 8.09 3.29 -4.51
CA TYR A 159 6.81 2.84 -5.07
C TYR A 159 6.60 1.33 -4.92
N ARG A 160 7.66 0.54 -5.02
CA ARG A 160 7.59 -0.90 -4.73
C ARG A 160 7.48 -1.17 -3.23
N ALA A 161 8.25 -0.46 -2.42
CA ALA A 161 8.28 -0.68 -0.96
C ALA A 161 6.94 -0.34 -0.28
N GLN A 162 6.18 0.65 -0.80
CA GLN A 162 4.87 1.01 -0.24
C GLN A 162 3.87 -0.15 -0.25
N PHE A 163 3.97 -1.07 -1.21
CA PHE A 163 3.02 -2.19 -1.29
C PHE A 163 3.16 -3.15 -0.12
N TYR A 164 4.36 -3.35 0.42
CA TYR A 164 4.54 -4.13 1.65
C TYR A 164 3.76 -3.51 2.82
N THR A 165 3.80 -2.19 2.95
CA THR A 165 3.02 -1.45 3.96
C THR A 165 1.52 -1.57 3.72
N LEU A 166 1.07 -1.46 2.46
CA LEU A 166 -0.35 -1.57 2.11
C LEU A 166 -0.89 -2.98 2.35
N ASP A 167 -0.12 -4.01 2.03
CA ASP A 167 -0.50 -5.41 2.25
C ASP A 167 -0.62 -5.73 3.75
N ARG A 168 0.31 -5.23 4.57
CA ARG A 168 0.24 -5.33 6.04
C ARG A 168 -0.97 -4.57 6.61
N ALA A 169 -1.22 -3.37 6.12
CA ALA A 169 -2.39 -2.59 6.53
C ALA A 169 -3.71 -3.26 6.13
N PHE A 170 -3.76 -3.87 4.95
CA PHE A 170 -4.90 -4.67 4.52
C PHE A 170 -5.16 -5.84 5.48
N PHE A 171 -4.12 -6.64 5.78
CA PHE A 171 -4.24 -7.75 6.72
C PHE A 171 -4.76 -7.29 8.09
N LEU A 172 -4.20 -6.22 8.65
CA LEU A 172 -4.66 -5.69 9.93
C LEU A 172 -6.11 -5.18 9.91
N ALA A 173 -6.57 -4.73 8.73
CA ALA A 173 -7.95 -4.26 8.55
C ALA A 173 -8.96 -5.40 8.51
N VAL A 174 -8.61 -6.53 7.86
CA VAL A 174 -9.53 -7.66 7.68
C VAL A 174 -9.33 -8.77 8.70
N CYS A 175 -8.14 -8.86 9.32
CA CYS A 175 -7.75 -9.91 10.26
C CYS A 175 -7.91 -11.34 9.70
N ASP A 176 -7.75 -11.51 8.39
CA ASP A 176 -7.83 -12.79 7.68
C ASP A 176 -6.62 -12.95 6.76
N LYS A 177 -5.73 -13.86 7.11
CA LYS A 177 -4.51 -14.16 6.37
C LYS A 177 -4.78 -14.65 4.96
N LYS A 178 -5.77 -15.53 4.78
CA LYS A 178 -6.11 -16.07 3.46
C LYS A 178 -6.64 -14.99 2.55
N LEU A 179 -7.50 -14.13 3.07
CA LEU A 179 -8.03 -12.98 2.34
C LEU A 179 -6.94 -11.97 1.99
N ALA A 180 -5.99 -11.72 2.90
CA ALA A 180 -4.87 -10.83 2.64
C ALA A 180 -3.95 -11.37 1.54
N LEU A 181 -3.63 -12.65 1.57
CA LEU A 181 -2.85 -13.32 0.52
C LEU A 181 -3.60 -13.33 -0.83
N LYS A 182 -4.92 -13.60 -0.81
CA LYS A 182 -5.79 -13.47 -1.98
C LYS A 182 -5.72 -12.06 -2.56
N ASN A 183 -5.75 -11.02 -1.71
CA ASN A 183 -5.67 -9.63 -2.18
C ASN A 183 -4.36 -9.30 -2.90
N VAL A 184 -3.22 -9.88 -2.50
CA VAL A 184 -1.94 -9.69 -3.21
C VAL A 184 -2.02 -10.22 -4.63
N LEU A 185 -2.68 -11.36 -4.84
CA LEU A 185 -2.85 -11.96 -6.16
C LEU A 185 -4.01 -11.33 -6.96
N TYR A 186 -4.89 -10.60 -6.28
CA TYR A 186 -6.09 -10.01 -6.87
C TYR A 186 -5.75 -8.90 -7.86
N GLY A 187 -5.98 -9.14 -9.14
CA GLY A 187 -5.62 -8.24 -10.23
C GLY A 187 -4.40 -8.69 -11.04
N GLU A 188 -3.61 -9.62 -10.50
CA GLU A 188 -2.45 -10.20 -11.21
C GLU A 188 -2.81 -11.51 -11.92
N ILE A 189 -3.77 -12.26 -11.38
CA ILE A 189 -4.27 -13.49 -11.99
C ILE A 189 -5.80 -13.41 -12.19
N PRO A 190 -6.35 -14.15 -13.18
CA PRO A 190 -7.79 -14.15 -13.42
C PRO A 190 -8.59 -14.54 -12.17
N PHE A 191 -9.71 -13.83 -11.96
CA PHE A 191 -10.55 -14.02 -10.77
C PHE A 191 -11.06 -15.47 -10.63
N GLU A 192 -11.43 -16.10 -11.74
CA GLU A 192 -11.90 -17.47 -11.79
C GLU A 192 -10.86 -18.47 -11.28
N MET A 193 -9.58 -18.15 -11.47
CA MET A 193 -8.49 -18.97 -10.91
C MET A 193 -8.35 -18.76 -9.41
N LEU A 194 -8.59 -17.54 -8.92
CA LEU A 194 -8.52 -17.22 -7.49
C LEU A 194 -9.63 -17.86 -6.66
N GLU A 195 -10.83 -18.04 -7.23
CA GLU A 195 -11.95 -18.69 -6.54
C GLU A 195 -11.64 -20.14 -6.16
N ASN A 196 -10.91 -20.85 -7.03
CA ASN A 196 -10.53 -22.24 -6.84
C ASN A 196 -9.12 -22.41 -6.25
N TYR A 197 -8.47 -21.32 -5.88
CA TYR A 197 -7.10 -21.33 -5.40
C TYR A 197 -7.04 -21.68 -3.91
N THR A 198 -6.12 -22.56 -3.53
CA THR A 198 -5.92 -22.96 -2.14
C THR A 198 -4.85 -22.07 -1.51
N PHE A 199 -5.27 -21.27 -0.55
CA PHE A 199 -4.38 -20.43 0.26
C PHE A 199 -4.01 -21.15 1.57
N GLY A 200 -2.80 -20.96 2.06
CA GLY A 200 -2.33 -21.52 3.31
C GLY A 200 -1.13 -22.46 3.13
N GLU A 201 -0.93 -23.42 4.04
CA GLU A 201 0.25 -24.31 4.04
C GLU A 201 0.43 -25.14 2.76
N ASN A 202 -0.66 -25.48 2.09
CA ASN A 202 -0.67 -26.22 0.83
C ASN A 202 -0.70 -25.32 -0.41
N ASP A 203 -0.50 -24.03 -0.23
CA ASP A 203 -0.49 -23.02 -1.28
C ASP A 203 0.63 -23.30 -2.30
N THR A 204 0.23 -23.50 -3.54
CA THR A 204 1.16 -23.82 -4.64
C THR A 204 2.06 -22.62 -4.94
N TYR A 205 1.52 -21.39 -4.85
CA TYR A 205 2.31 -20.19 -5.08
C TYR A 205 3.32 -19.95 -3.96
N LEU A 206 2.95 -20.20 -2.71
CA LEU A 206 3.89 -20.12 -1.59
C LEU A 206 5.05 -21.10 -1.75
N LYS A 207 4.80 -22.31 -2.28
CA LYS A 207 5.87 -23.26 -2.58
C LYS A 207 6.81 -22.73 -3.66
N GLN A 208 6.27 -22.16 -4.75
CA GLN A 208 7.08 -21.52 -5.79
C GLN A 208 7.90 -20.36 -5.24
N VAL A 209 7.30 -19.51 -4.40
CA VAL A 209 7.98 -18.40 -3.75
C VAL A 209 9.13 -18.89 -2.88
N LYS A 210 8.91 -19.91 -2.05
CA LYS A 210 9.95 -20.49 -1.18
C LYS A 210 11.10 -21.13 -1.99
N GLU A 211 10.80 -21.78 -3.11
CA GLU A 211 11.83 -22.31 -4.00
C GLU A 211 12.61 -21.19 -4.69
N PHE A 212 11.94 -20.14 -5.13
CA PHE A 212 12.56 -18.95 -5.67
C PHE A 212 13.58 -18.32 -4.70
N TYR A 213 13.22 -18.18 -3.42
CA TYR A 213 14.12 -17.66 -2.40
C TYR A 213 15.32 -18.56 -2.09
N LYS A 214 15.22 -19.87 -2.30
CA LYS A 214 16.38 -20.80 -2.19
C LYS A 214 17.44 -20.60 -3.27
N ILE A 215 17.02 -20.08 -4.44
CA ILE A 215 17.91 -19.83 -5.59
C ILE A 215 18.47 -18.41 -5.55
N SER A 216 18.01 -17.58 -4.62
CA SER A 216 18.01 -16.11 -4.72
C SER A 216 19.35 -15.42 -4.51
N ASP A 217 20.40 -16.05 -3.97
CA ASP A 217 21.67 -15.35 -3.76
C ASP A 217 22.28 -14.79 -5.06
N VAL A 218 22.07 -15.47 -6.18
CA VAL A 218 22.50 -14.99 -7.51
C VAL A 218 21.45 -14.06 -8.14
N VAL A 219 20.17 -14.37 -7.93
CA VAL A 219 19.03 -13.61 -8.46
C VAL A 219 18.85 -12.29 -7.73
N GLU A 220 19.17 -12.22 -6.44
CA GLU A 220 19.11 -10.98 -5.65
C GLU A 220 20.04 -9.90 -6.21
N GLY A 221 21.24 -10.26 -6.64
CA GLY A 221 22.16 -9.33 -7.29
C GLY A 221 21.63 -8.78 -8.63
N ILE A 222 21.08 -9.64 -9.47
CA ILE A 222 20.51 -9.26 -10.77
C ILE A 222 19.22 -8.47 -10.58
N SER A 223 18.36 -8.86 -9.65
CA SER A 223 17.10 -8.18 -9.39
C SER A 223 17.27 -6.80 -8.79
N LYS A 224 18.27 -6.58 -7.96
CA LYS A 224 18.61 -5.25 -7.47
C LYS A 224 18.98 -4.31 -8.61
N ILE A 225 19.71 -4.80 -9.62
CA ILE A 225 20.11 -4.00 -10.79
C ILE A 225 18.93 -3.76 -11.73
N VAL A 226 18.19 -4.78 -12.08
CA VAL A 226 17.01 -4.67 -12.98
C VAL A 226 15.89 -3.88 -12.30
N GLY A 227 15.69 -4.12 -11.02
CA GLY A 227 14.69 -3.44 -10.21
C GLY A 227 14.88 -1.93 -10.05
N ILE A 228 16.10 -1.39 -10.24
CA ILE A 228 16.32 0.07 -10.21
C ILE A 228 15.60 0.78 -11.37
N PHE A 229 15.41 0.09 -12.49
CA PHE A 229 14.86 0.65 -13.73
C PHE A 229 13.43 0.24 -14.04
N GLN A 230 12.83 -0.68 -13.26
CA GLN A 230 11.47 -1.18 -13.48
C GLN A 230 10.53 -0.79 -12.33
N CYS A 231 9.34 -0.26 -12.68
CA CYS A 231 8.25 0.00 -11.73
C CYS A 231 7.52 -1.27 -11.27
N GLU A 232 7.84 -2.41 -11.86
CA GLU A 232 7.12 -3.66 -11.57
C GLU A 232 7.40 -4.13 -10.15
N ILE A 233 6.30 -4.50 -9.50
CA ILE A 233 6.31 -4.99 -8.14
C ILE A 233 6.54 -6.48 -8.20
N TRP A 234 7.55 -6.95 -7.51
CA TRP A 234 7.81 -8.38 -7.40
C TRP A 234 6.74 -9.06 -6.56
N LEU A 235 5.82 -9.69 -7.25
CA LEU A 235 4.72 -10.41 -6.63
C LEU A 235 5.19 -11.49 -5.63
N PRO A 236 6.23 -12.30 -5.93
CA PRO A 236 6.78 -13.26 -4.97
C PRO A 236 7.25 -12.61 -3.66
N SER A 237 7.94 -11.46 -3.75
CA SER A 237 8.40 -10.73 -2.55
C SER A 237 7.23 -10.22 -1.72
N ARG A 238 6.21 -9.61 -2.34
CA ARG A 238 5.03 -9.14 -1.62
C ARG A 238 4.34 -10.27 -0.88
N TYR A 239 4.18 -11.41 -1.56
CA TYR A 239 3.51 -12.56 -1.00
C TYR A 239 4.27 -13.15 0.19
N HIS A 240 5.59 -13.26 0.09
CA HIS A 240 6.47 -13.76 1.14
C HIS A 240 6.47 -12.83 2.36
N GLU A 241 6.74 -11.55 2.16
CA GLU A 241 6.76 -10.55 3.23
C GLU A 241 5.43 -10.43 3.97
N LEU A 242 4.31 -10.54 3.26
CA LEU A 242 3.00 -10.57 3.87
C LEU A 242 2.79 -11.86 4.67
N TRP A 243 3.19 -13.02 4.11
CA TRP A 243 3.09 -14.29 4.82
C TRP A 243 3.83 -14.24 6.14
N GLU A 244 5.09 -13.80 6.15
CA GLU A 244 5.89 -13.71 7.38
C GLU A 244 5.27 -12.74 8.38
N PHE A 245 4.83 -11.58 7.94
CA PHE A 245 4.15 -10.61 8.81
C PHE A 245 2.88 -11.20 9.47
N CYS A 246 2.07 -11.94 8.72
CA CYS A 246 0.89 -12.60 9.27
C CYS A 246 1.28 -13.62 10.35
N GLU A 247 2.31 -14.46 10.11
CA GLU A 247 2.81 -15.43 11.09
C GLU A 247 3.31 -14.73 12.37
N GLU A 248 4.04 -13.65 12.25
CA GLU A 248 4.52 -12.86 13.39
C GLU A 248 3.36 -12.34 14.24
N VAL A 249 2.35 -11.73 13.60
CA VAL A 249 1.20 -11.16 14.31
C VAL A 249 0.35 -12.26 14.97
N GLU A 250 0.12 -13.38 14.29
CA GLU A 250 -0.62 -14.51 14.85
C GLU A 250 0.12 -15.11 16.07
N ASN A 251 1.45 -15.26 15.99
CA ASN A 251 2.28 -15.75 17.10
C ASN A 251 2.32 -14.78 18.29
N GLU A 252 2.38 -13.45 18.05
CA GLU A 252 2.31 -12.45 19.11
C GLU A 252 0.97 -12.51 19.85
N HIS A 253 -0.14 -12.63 19.13
CA HIS A 253 -1.46 -12.80 19.72
C HIS A 253 -1.56 -14.07 20.56
N PHE A 254 -1.04 -15.18 20.06
CA PHE A 254 -1.01 -16.44 20.80
C PHE A 254 -0.18 -16.35 22.09
N ASN A 255 1.01 -15.74 22.02
CA ASN A 255 1.88 -15.54 23.18
C ASN A 255 1.28 -14.62 24.24
N ASN A 256 0.59 -13.55 23.81
CA ASN A 256 -0.11 -12.65 24.73
C ASN A 256 -1.30 -13.34 25.42
N TYR A 257 -2.02 -14.19 24.69
CA TYR A 257 -3.13 -14.97 25.25
C TYR A 257 -2.66 -15.99 26.28
N THR A 258 -1.56 -16.72 26.01
CA THR A 258 -0.97 -17.72 26.92
C THR A 258 -0.37 -17.06 28.16
N SER A 259 0.33 -15.93 28.01
CA SER A 259 0.91 -15.18 29.14
C SER A 259 -0.16 -14.57 30.05
N GLY A 260 -1.28 -14.09 29.48
CA GLY A 260 -2.42 -13.61 30.24
C GLY A 260 -3.09 -14.70 31.06
N ARG A 261 -3.19 -15.91 30.51
CA ARG A 261 -3.78 -17.07 31.17
C ARG A 261 -2.90 -17.59 32.32
N THR A 262 -1.59 -17.57 32.15
CA THR A 262 -0.62 -17.97 33.19
C THR A 262 -0.67 -17.00 34.40
N ARG A 263 -0.84 -15.67 34.13
CA ARG A 263 -0.97 -14.67 35.20
C ARG A 263 -2.27 -14.81 36.00
N SER A 264 -3.37 -15.21 35.38
CA SER A 264 -4.65 -15.42 36.08
C SER A 264 -4.62 -16.66 36.97
N LEU A 265 -3.92 -17.71 36.57
CA LEU A 265 -3.78 -18.94 37.34
C LEU A 265 -2.84 -18.81 38.58
N THR A 266 -1.88 -17.88 38.52
CA THR A 266 -0.98 -17.59 39.64
C THR A 266 -1.58 -16.65 40.69
N GLN A 267 -2.61 -15.86 40.33
CA GLN A 267 -3.33 -15.02 41.30
C GLN A 267 -4.41 -15.78 42.10
N ASP A 268 -4.96 -16.87 41.58
CA ASP A 268 -5.96 -17.69 42.28
C ASP A 268 -5.38 -18.75 43.21
N SER A 269 -4.07 -19.01 43.14
CA SER A 269 -3.39 -19.99 44.02
C SER A 269 -2.79 -19.35 45.28
N GLY A 270 -3.05 -18.08 45.56
CA GLY A 270 -2.52 -17.31 46.69
C GLY A 270 -3.57 -16.86 47.73
N LYS A 271 -4.75 -17.54 47.78
CA LYS A 271 -5.74 -17.30 48.84
C LYS A 271 -5.95 -18.55 49.71
#